data_0ec1bb209b0fdf3e2e1c4c4cbd78fd36
#
_entry.id   0ec1bb209b0fdf3e2e1c4c4cbd78fd36
#
_cell.length_a   1.000
_cell.length_b   1.000
_cell.length_c   1.000
_cell.angle_alpha   90.00
_cell.angle_beta   90.00
_cell.angle_gamma   90.00
#
_symmetry.space_group_name_H-M   'P 1'
#
loop_
_entity.id
_entity.type
_entity.pdbx_description
1 polymer ?
#
loop_
_entity_poly.entity_id
_entity_poly.type
_entity_poly.pdbx_seq_one_letter_code
_entity_poly.pdbx_strand_id
1 'polypeptide(L)'
;MYRGVIVKINKDFMIRDIAGETILVPTGEISHNFNGMITLNEVAAFILQNIEQNNNEDELVEKVFEEFEIDKNTVKNDTREFLEQLLSIGIIVED
;
A
#
# COMPACT_ATOMS: atom_id res chain seq x y z
N MET A 1 1.85 -11.33 9.89
CA MET A 1 2.04 -10.06 10.62
C MET A 1 3.19 -9.26 10.03
N TYR A 2 2.97 -7.99 9.82
CA TYR A 2 4.01 -7.11 9.29
C TYR A 2 5.09 -6.87 10.35
N ARG A 3 6.36 -7.00 9.97
CA ARG A 3 7.48 -6.89 10.90
C ARG A 3 8.43 -5.74 10.59
N GLY A 4 8.02 -4.80 9.75
CA GLY A 4 8.88 -3.69 9.37
C GLY A 4 9.97 -4.06 8.39
N VAL A 5 9.88 -5.24 7.77
CA VAL A 5 10.84 -5.68 6.76
C VAL A 5 10.47 -5.13 5.38
N ILE A 6 11.37 -5.29 4.42
CA ILE A 6 11.13 -4.87 3.05
C ILE A 6 9.96 -5.66 2.47
N VAL A 7 9.03 -4.94 1.84
CA VAL A 7 7.88 -5.56 1.19
C VAL A 7 7.77 -5.07 -0.24
N LYS A 8 7.02 -5.80 -1.04
CA LYS A 8 6.76 -5.42 -2.43
C LYS A 8 5.30 -5.71 -2.76
N ILE A 9 4.80 -5.06 -3.81
CA ILE A 9 3.45 -5.29 -4.28
C ILE A 9 3.43 -6.65 -4.99
N ASN A 10 2.40 -7.44 -4.67
CA ASN A 10 2.19 -8.71 -5.34
C ASN A 10 2.02 -8.46 -6.85
N LYS A 11 2.78 -9.19 -7.67
CA LYS A 11 2.76 -9.01 -9.13
C LYS A 11 1.39 -9.23 -9.76
N ASP A 12 0.47 -9.85 -9.05
CA ASP A 12 -0.88 -10.10 -9.52
C ASP A 12 -1.82 -8.91 -9.29
N PHE A 13 -1.28 -7.79 -8.84
CA PHE A 13 -2.02 -6.53 -8.70
C PHE A 13 -1.31 -5.44 -9.46
N MET A 14 -2.08 -4.53 -10.04
CA MET A 14 -1.54 -3.36 -10.73
C MET A 14 -2.20 -2.10 -10.19
N ILE A 15 -1.41 -1.03 -10.10
CA ILE A 15 -1.93 0.27 -9.71
C ILE A 15 -2.22 1.06 -10.99
N ARG A 16 -3.42 1.59 -11.10
CA ARG A 16 -3.85 2.36 -12.28
C ARG A 16 -4.48 3.68 -11.85
N ASP A 17 -4.23 4.71 -12.63
CA ASP A 17 -4.90 6.01 -12.46
C ASP A 17 -5.97 6.13 -13.54
N ILE A 18 -7.22 6.19 -13.12
CA ILE A 18 -8.36 6.26 -14.03
C ILE A 18 -9.26 7.42 -13.61
N ALA A 19 -9.44 8.38 -14.47
CA ALA A 19 -10.32 9.52 -14.25
C ALA A 19 -10.02 10.26 -12.93
N GLY A 20 -8.73 10.41 -12.61
CA GLY A 20 -8.30 11.11 -11.41
C GLY A 20 -8.31 10.28 -10.14
N GLU A 21 -8.67 9.01 -10.23
CA GLU A 21 -8.66 8.10 -9.07
C GLU A 21 -7.57 7.06 -9.24
N THR A 22 -6.95 6.69 -8.11
CA THR A 22 -5.96 5.61 -8.11
C THR A 22 -6.67 4.33 -7.72
N ILE A 23 -6.51 3.30 -8.55
CA ILE A 23 -7.24 2.05 -8.41
C ILE A 23 -6.26 0.88 -8.40
N LEU A 24 -6.50 -0.06 -7.50
CA LEU A 24 -5.75 -1.31 -7.44
C LEU A 24 -6.55 -2.38 -8.19
N VAL A 25 -5.94 -2.95 -9.22
CA VAL A 25 -6.60 -3.88 -10.13
C VAL A 25 -5.96 -5.26 -10.02
N PRO A 26 -6.74 -6.31 -9.66
CA PRO A 26 -6.20 -7.67 -9.69
C PRO A 26 -6.03 -8.15 -11.12
N THR A 27 -4.96 -8.92 -11.36
CA THR A 27 -4.66 -9.47 -12.69
C THR A 27 -4.40 -10.97 -12.56
N GLY A 28 -4.38 -11.67 -13.71
CA GLY A 28 -4.07 -13.08 -13.74
C GLY A 28 -5.06 -13.92 -12.96
N GLU A 29 -4.56 -14.98 -12.35
CA GLU A 29 -5.43 -15.92 -11.62
C GLU A 29 -6.09 -15.33 -10.39
N ILE A 30 -5.45 -14.35 -9.77
CA ILE A 30 -6.01 -13.74 -8.56
C ILE A 30 -7.32 -13.00 -8.86
N SER A 31 -7.53 -12.59 -10.11
CA SER A 31 -8.78 -11.92 -10.48
C SER A 31 -9.99 -12.83 -10.33
N HIS A 32 -9.80 -14.14 -10.30
CA HIS A 32 -10.90 -15.08 -10.08
C HIS A 32 -11.39 -15.06 -8.63
N ASN A 33 -10.53 -14.66 -7.70
CA ASN A 33 -10.87 -14.63 -6.28
C ASN A 33 -11.20 -13.23 -5.77
N PHE A 34 -10.89 -12.22 -6.56
CA PHE A 34 -11.16 -10.82 -6.23
C PHE A 34 -12.26 -10.29 -7.16
N ASN A 35 -13.33 -9.84 -6.56
CA ASN A 35 -14.44 -9.27 -7.32
C ASN A 35 -14.29 -7.76 -7.42
N GLY A 36 -13.75 -7.31 -8.56
CA GLY A 36 -13.68 -5.90 -8.87
C GLY A 36 -12.38 -5.23 -8.47
N MET A 37 -12.41 -3.92 -8.46
CA MET A 37 -11.26 -3.07 -8.23
C MET A 37 -11.39 -2.38 -6.89
N ILE A 38 -10.24 -2.04 -6.30
CA ILE A 38 -10.20 -1.32 -5.03
C ILE A 38 -9.78 0.12 -5.30
N THR A 39 -10.64 1.06 -4.96
CA THR A 39 -10.31 2.48 -5.09
C THR A 39 -9.50 2.89 -3.86
N LEU A 40 -8.37 3.55 -4.09
CA LEU A 40 -7.45 3.98 -3.04
C LEU A 40 -7.63 5.48 -2.78
N ASN A 41 -7.67 5.87 -1.49
CA ASN A 41 -7.62 7.29 -1.16
C ASN A 41 -6.19 7.79 -1.38
N GLU A 42 -5.99 9.11 -1.25
CA GLU A 42 -4.70 9.72 -1.53
C GLU A 42 -3.56 9.14 -0.69
N VAL A 43 -3.79 8.91 0.59
CA VAL A 43 -2.76 8.39 1.48
C VAL A 43 -2.42 6.95 1.11
N ALA A 44 -3.42 6.11 0.89
CA ALA A 44 -3.22 4.72 0.50
C ALA A 44 -2.49 4.63 -0.84
N ALA A 45 -2.87 5.46 -1.81
CA ALA A 45 -2.21 5.49 -3.12
C ALA A 45 -0.74 5.88 -2.96
N PHE A 46 -0.47 6.91 -2.16
CA PHE A 46 0.90 7.36 -1.93
C PHE A 46 1.75 6.25 -1.30
N ILE A 47 1.19 5.57 -0.30
CA ILE A 47 1.89 4.46 0.36
C ILE A 47 2.25 3.38 -0.64
N LEU A 48 1.28 2.92 -1.43
CA LEU A 48 1.54 1.85 -2.39
C LEU A 48 2.50 2.27 -3.50
N GLN A 49 2.44 3.52 -3.95
CA GLN A 49 3.34 4.01 -4.99
C GLN A 49 4.79 4.12 -4.49
N ASN A 50 5.00 4.22 -3.20
CA ASN A 50 6.33 4.40 -2.62
C ASN A 50 6.87 3.21 -1.85
N ILE A 51 6.04 2.18 -1.64
CA ILE A 51 6.38 1.10 -0.72
C ILE A 51 7.65 0.34 -1.11
N GLU A 52 7.89 0.16 -2.40
CA GLU A 52 9.05 -0.59 -2.88
C GLU A 52 10.32 0.25 -2.93
N GLN A 53 10.20 1.55 -2.72
CA GLN A 53 11.34 2.47 -2.76
C GLN A 53 11.95 2.72 -1.41
N ASN A 54 11.35 2.20 -0.35
CA ASN A 54 11.79 2.43 1.01
C ASN A 54 12.34 1.16 1.62
N ASN A 55 13.39 1.31 2.43
CA ASN A 55 14.07 0.16 3.02
C ASN A 55 13.32 -0.41 4.23
N ASN A 56 12.48 0.39 4.86
CA ASN A 56 11.76 -0.05 6.05
C ASN A 56 10.53 0.83 6.29
N GLU A 57 9.73 0.42 7.28
CA GLU A 57 8.51 1.13 7.64
C GLU A 57 8.78 2.57 8.07
N ASP A 58 9.85 2.80 8.82
CA ASP A 58 10.14 4.13 9.33
C ASP A 58 10.38 5.13 8.22
N GLU A 59 11.08 4.74 7.16
CA GLU A 59 11.29 5.61 6.01
C GLU A 59 9.99 5.92 5.31
N LEU A 60 9.11 4.94 5.17
CA LEU A 60 7.82 5.14 4.54
C LEU A 60 6.96 6.09 5.37
N VAL A 61 6.95 5.92 6.69
CA VAL A 61 6.21 6.80 7.60
C VAL A 61 6.71 8.24 7.47
N GLU A 62 8.03 8.44 7.41
CA GLU A 62 8.58 9.78 7.22
C GLU A 62 8.10 10.41 5.92
N LYS A 63 8.08 9.66 4.83
CA LYS A 63 7.62 10.19 3.55
C LYS A 63 6.15 10.58 3.59
N VAL A 64 5.31 9.75 4.19
CA VAL A 64 3.89 10.05 4.32
C VAL A 64 3.69 11.29 5.19
N PHE A 65 4.42 11.38 6.28
CA PHE A 65 4.35 12.53 7.18
C PHE A 65 4.73 13.82 6.45
N GLU A 66 5.81 13.80 5.67
CA GLU A 66 6.24 14.98 4.91
C GLU A 66 5.24 15.39 3.83
N GLU A 67 4.61 14.42 3.20
CA GLU A 67 3.69 14.69 2.08
C GLU A 67 2.37 15.26 2.57
N PHE A 68 1.81 14.71 3.65
CA PHE A 68 0.45 15.03 4.07
C PHE A 68 0.36 15.90 5.33
N GLU A 69 1.49 16.14 6.01
CA GLU A 69 1.55 16.99 7.19
C GLU A 69 0.53 16.64 8.28
N ILE A 70 0.27 15.35 8.44
CA ILE A 70 -0.61 14.82 9.47
C ILE A 70 0.23 14.50 10.71
N ASP A 71 -0.40 14.48 11.90
CA ASP A 71 0.29 14.10 13.13
C ASP A 71 1.10 12.81 12.94
N LYS A 72 2.37 12.83 13.34
CA LYS A 72 3.28 11.72 13.07
C LYS A 72 2.85 10.41 13.73
N ASN A 73 2.32 10.48 14.95
CA ASN A 73 1.83 9.26 15.62
C ASN A 73 0.66 8.65 14.87
N THR A 74 -0.23 9.48 14.36
CA THR A 74 -1.36 9.03 13.55
C THR A 74 -0.86 8.38 12.27
N VAL A 75 0.09 9.02 11.58
CA VAL A 75 0.66 8.47 10.35
C VAL A 75 1.30 7.12 10.62
N LYS A 76 2.07 7.02 11.69
CA LYS A 76 2.76 5.78 12.04
C LYS A 76 1.78 4.63 12.30
N ASN A 77 0.76 4.90 13.10
CA ASN A 77 -0.22 3.88 13.44
C ASN A 77 -1.07 3.47 12.24
N ASP A 78 -1.52 4.45 11.46
CA ASP A 78 -2.36 4.18 10.30
C ASP A 78 -1.58 3.47 9.20
N THR A 79 -0.32 3.85 8.98
CA THR A 79 0.52 3.21 7.98
C THR A 79 0.76 1.75 8.35
N ARG A 80 1.10 1.48 9.61
CA ARG A 80 1.33 0.10 10.06
C ARG A 80 0.08 -0.74 9.91
N GLU A 81 -1.06 -0.23 10.35
CA GLU A 81 -2.32 -0.95 10.25
C GLU A 81 -2.67 -1.24 8.80
N PHE A 82 -2.49 -0.26 7.92
CA PHE A 82 -2.75 -0.43 6.50
C PHE A 82 -1.84 -1.52 5.89
N LEU A 83 -0.55 -1.49 6.22
CA LEU A 83 0.40 -2.48 5.71
C LEU A 83 0.05 -3.89 6.21
N GLU A 84 -0.37 -4.02 7.46
CA GLU A 84 -0.79 -5.32 7.99
C GLU A 84 -2.02 -5.84 7.25
N GLN A 85 -2.97 -4.99 6.93
CA GLN A 85 -4.14 -5.37 6.16
C GLN A 85 -3.75 -5.84 4.76
N LEU A 86 -2.87 -5.10 4.09
CA LEU A 86 -2.42 -5.46 2.75
C LEU A 86 -1.69 -6.80 2.74
N LEU A 87 -0.87 -7.07 3.76
CA LEU A 87 -0.21 -8.36 3.88
C LEU A 87 -1.20 -9.49 4.09
N SER A 88 -2.20 -9.25 4.93
CA SER A 88 -3.16 -10.31 5.28
C SER A 88 -4.00 -10.74 4.08
N ILE A 89 -4.29 -9.83 3.16
CA ILE A 89 -5.06 -10.17 1.95
C ILE A 89 -4.17 -10.46 0.74
N GLY A 90 -2.85 -10.35 0.88
CA GLY A 90 -1.94 -10.73 -0.18
C GLY A 90 -1.64 -9.68 -1.23
N ILE A 91 -2.04 -8.43 -1.00
CA ILE A 91 -1.75 -7.34 -1.94
C ILE A 91 -0.26 -6.97 -1.90
N ILE A 92 0.34 -7.02 -0.73
CA ILE A 92 1.79 -6.92 -0.60
C ILE A 92 2.33 -8.21 -0.02
N VAL A 93 3.59 -8.48 -0.32
CA VAL A 93 4.27 -9.67 0.18
C VAL A 93 5.64 -9.27 0.73
N GLU A 94 6.13 -10.03 1.69
CA GLU A 94 7.46 -9.82 2.22
C GLU A 94 8.50 -10.33 1.22
N ASP A 95 9.53 -9.54 1.04
CA ASP A 95 10.57 -9.88 0.08
C ASP A 95 11.62 -10.82 0.71
#